data_0b218b7e1cb3ab3ac4835c11d42768bb
#
_entry.id   0b218b7e1cb3ab3ac4835c11d42768bb
#
_cell.length_a   1.000
_cell.length_b   1.000
_cell.length_c   1.000
_cell.angle_alpha   90.00
_cell.angle_beta   90.00
_cell.angle_gamma   90.00
#
_symmetry.space_group_name_H-M   'P 1'
#
loop_
_entity.id
_entity.type
_entity.pdbx_description
1 polymer ?
#
loop_
_entity_poly.entity_id
_entity_poly.type
_entity_poly.pdbx_seq_one_letter_code
_entity_poly.pdbx_strand_id
1 'polypeptide(L)'
;MQIGVKWGKEALEVEVDTSGTGLDLKTQLFSLTGVPPDRIKLMGLKGGKAVADDTALETCGLEELAKKNKKLMMMGSTAAVIQAPATEITFVEDLPEDEQMAASMKNFSPGLTNLGNTCYMNSCLQCLYAIPELRDALEETCGAAAGDNSAGNNAGGRALATATRDLFNEIKTSNAAVTPFRFLALLRQLFPQFAQVGQGGVYSQQDAEECWSQIVGSLAREAPAIHDLFAIHLDMKLRSEETSEERVETLTQLTLKCNITIDVNHLGEGFKVALAEERELRSEIAGRDVVFRGNSLVSRLPPVLTAHLVRMFYKQASALDAEGSAGNKAKILRSVTFPERLDMYEFCCDALKEELDPARRDKIEAEEIEAMARLKADPRAQLNAEVAAGTKEEADKALEAMKTGESSEIDGGSTKRVKTDESAGGSAPVADAEMADADDAAKEVARAEASKLKCDGTRPTGFYDLIAVLTHKGRSSDSGHYESWVRNGDGSWTEFDDHAPSPKTASEILALKGGGDHHMGYILVYKARYI
;
A
#
# COMPACT_ATOMS: atom_id res chain seq x y z
N MET A 1 60.35 -13.99 17.73
CA MET A 1 61.06 -15.30 18.07
C MET A 1 60.27 -16.42 17.35
N GLN A 2 60.96 -17.32 16.62
CA GLN A 2 60.28 -18.46 15.96
C GLN A 2 60.10 -19.64 16.90
N ILE A 3 58.91 -20.19 16.99
CA ILE A 3 58.56 -21.38 17.74
C ILE A 3 57.78 -22.37 16.90
N GLY A 4 58.09 -23.68 17.09
CA GLY A 4 57.30 -24.73 16.46
C GLY A 4 56.07 -25.07 17.30
N VAL A 5 54.90 -25.15 16.65
CA VAL A 5 53.63 -25.56 17.26
C VAL A 5 53.16 -26.84 16.57
N LYS A 6 52.81 -27.86 17.35
CA LYS A 6 52.26 -29.12 16.84
C LYS A 6 50.76 -29.15 17.10
N TRP A 7 49.95 -29.27 16.02
CA TRP A 7 48.51 -29.42 16.07
C TRP A 7 48.09 -30.72 15.37
N GLY A 8 47.68 -31.68 16.16
CA GLY A 8 47.36 -33.01 15.64
C GLY A 8 48.56 -33.65 14.90
N LYS A 9 48.45 -33.82 13.58
CA LYS A 9 49.52 -34.33 12.69
C LYS A 9 50.37 -33.22 12.06
N GLU A 10 49.93 -31.98 12.15
CA GLU A 10 50.56 -30.83 11.51
C GLU A 10 51.59 -30.16 12.44
N ALA A 11 52.62 -29.61 11.84
CA ALA A 11 53.62 -28.82 12.53
C ALA A 11 53.71 -27.44 11.87
N LEU A 12 53.44 -26.42 12.67
CA LEU A 12 53.41 -25.03 12.24
C LEU A 12 54.62 -24.30 12.85
N GLU A 13 55.24 -23.41 12.11
CA GLU A 13 56.24 -22.47 12.64
C GLU A 13 55.60 -21.09 12.76
N VAL A 14 55.65 -20.53 13.96
CA VAL A 14 54.99 -19.27 14.29
C VAL A 14 56.00 -18.28 14.81
N GLU A 15 55.98 -17.08 14.29
CA GLU A 15 56.80 -15.99 14.79
C GLU A 15 56.05 -15.27 15.93
N VAL A 16 56.56 -15.41 17.16
CA VAL A 16 55.89 -14.90 18.36
C VAL A 16 56.61 -13.69 18.90
N ASP A 17 55.86 -12.63 19.17
CA ASP A 17 56.33 -11.50 19.96
C ASP A 17 56.27 -11.85 21.46
N THR A 18 57.41 -11.88 22.12
CA THR A 18 57.53 -12.26 23.54
C THR A 18 56.91 -11.21 24.46
N SER A 19 56.75 -9.97 24.03
CA SER A 19 56.11 -8.90 24.81
C SER A 19 54.58 -9.01 24.88
N GLY A 20 53.98 -9.89 24.09
CA GLY A 20 52.52 -10.10 24.02
C GLY A 20 51.99 -11.02 25.12
N THR A 21 50.67 -11.27 25.04
CA THR A 21 49.89 -12.12 25.94
C THR A 21 49.58 -13.50 25.34
N GLY A 22 49.08 -14.42 26.16
CA GLY A 22 48.63 -15.73 25.72
C GLY A 22 47.48 -15.61 24.68
N LEU A 23 46.65 -14.58 24.77
CA LEU A 23 45.57 -14.30 23.81
C LEU A 23 46.14 -13.91 22.44
N ASP A 24 47.17 -13.09 22.40
CA ASP A 24 47.83 -12.67 21.15
C ASP A 24 48.37 -13.88 20.39
N LEU A 25 49.03 -14.81 21.10
CA LEU A 25 49.52 -16.05 20.51
C LEU A 25 48.37 -16.93 20.01
N LYS A 26 47.25 -17.04 20.74
CA LYS A 26 46.08 -17.80 20.32
C LYS A 26 45.40 -17.17 19.10
N THR A 27 45.31 -15.84 19.04
CA THR A 27 44.76 -15.11 17.90
C THR A 27 45.61 -15.31 16.65
N GLN A 28 46.92 -15.33 16.79
CA GLN A 28 47.82 -15.62 15.69
C GLN A 28 47.69 -17.07 15.20
N LEU A 29 47.52 -18.03 16.12
CA LEU A 29 47.25 -19.42 15.78
C LEU A 29 45.87 -19.60 15.16
N PHE A 30 44.89 -18.83 15.55
CA PHE A 30 43.56 -18.81 14.91
C PHE A 30 43.66 -18.44 13.42
N SER A 31 44.41 -17.40 13.08
CA SER A 31 44.61 -17.01 11.68
C SER A 31 45.26 -18.08 10.81
N LEU A 32 46.07 -18.97 11.41
CA LEU A 32 46.77 -20.05 10.71
C LEU A 32 45.96 -21.38 10.66
N THR A 33 45.13 -21.63 11.69
CA THR A 33 44.49 -22.94 11.88
C THR A 33 42.98 -22.91 11.77
N GLY A 34 42.35 -21.72 11.82
CA GLY A 34 40.88 -21.57 11.87
C GLY A 34 40.24 -22.05 13.19
N VAL A 35 41.05 -22.34 14.23
CA VAL A 35 40.54 -22.75 15.54
C VAL A 35 40.33 -21.51 16.41
N PRO A 36 39.08 -21.22 16.85
CA PRO A 36 38.80 -20.05 17.70
C PRO A 36 39.63 -20.00 18.96
N PRO A 37 40.11 -18.80 19.41
CA PRO A 37 41.02 -18.64 20.55
C PRO A 37 40.53 -19.25 21.86
N ASP A 38 39.22 -19.22 22.12
CA ASP A 38 38.52 -19.84 23.25
C ASP A 38 38.64 -21.36 23.28
N ARG A 39 38.81 -21.99 22.12
CA ARG A 39 38.96 -23.45 21.96
C ARG A 39 40.42 -23.89 21.85
N ILE A 40 41.38 -22.95 21.78
CA ILE A 40 42.80 -23.25 21.72
C ILE A 40 43.33 -23.50 23.13
N LYS A 41 43.88 -24.71 23.36
CA LYS A 41 44.66 -25.05 24.55
C LYS A 41 46.09 -25.30 24.15
N LEU A 42 47.02 -24.47 24.66
CA LEU A 42 48.44 -24.58 24.41
C LEU A 42 49.12 -25.25 25.59
N MET A 43 49.83 -26.35 25.35
CA MET A 43 50.50 -27.16 26.35
C MET A 43 51.96 -27.39 25.96
N GLY A 44 52.82 -27.64 26.96
CA GLY A 44 54.24 -27.94 26.74
C GLY A 44 55.22 -26.92 27.32
N LEU A 45 54.72 -25.92 28.03
CA LEU A 45 55.48 -24.91 28.74
C LEU A 45 55.95 -25.40 30.15
N LYS A 46 56.87 -24.68 30.77
CA LYS A 46 57.40 -24.97 32.10
C LYS A 46 56.28 -24.93 33.15
N GLY A 47 55.99 -26.06 33.80
CA GLY A 47 54.93 -26.19 34.81
C GLY A 47 53.69 -26.99 34.37
N GLY A 48 53.58 -27.47 33.10
CA GLY A 48 52.55 -28.40 32.63
C GLY A 48 51.11 -27.82 32.55
N LYS A 49 50.95 -26.53 32.82
CA LYS A 49 49.66 -25.84 32.73
C LYS A 49 49.43 -25.30 31.31
N ALA A 50 48.20 -25.23 30.90
CA ALA A 50 47.82 -24.55 29.65
C ALA A 50 48.04 -23.04 29.77
N VAL A 51 48.41 -22.38 28.67
CA VAL A 51 48.57 -20.92 28.61
C VAL A 51 47.21 -20.26 28.75
N ALA A 52 47.02 -19.46 29.79
CA ALA A 52 45.84 -18.63 29.96
C ALA A 52 45.95 -17.35 29.10
N ASP A 53 44.83 -16.74 28.78
CA ASP A 53 44.75 -15.58 27.88
C ASP A 53 45.55 -14.37 28.39
N ASP A 54 45.53 -14.15 29.70
CA ASP A 54 46.19 -13.02 30.38
C ASP A 54 47.66 -13.27 30.71
N THR A 55 48.21 -14.43 30.36
CA THR A 55 49.57 -14.78 30.73
C THR A 55 50.57 -14.06 29.83
N ALA A 56 51.48 -13.27 30.43
CA ALA A 56 52.57 -12.64 29.69
C ALA A 56 53.51 -13.70 29.11
N LEU A 57 53.77 -13.69 27.81
CA LEU A 57 54.57 -14.70 27.11
C LEU A 57 56.04 -14.74 27.55
N GLU A 58 56.58 -13.62 28.06
CA GLU A 58 57.92 -13.55 28.64
C GLU A 58 58.09 -14.50 29.81
N THR A 59 57.06 -14.69 30.62
CA THR A 59 57.09 -15.51 31.82
C THR A 59 56.86 -17.00 31.56
N CYS A 60 56.37 -17.36 30.37
CA CYS A 60 55.95 -18.71 29.99
C CYS A 60 57.11 -19.68 29.68
N GLY A 61 58.38 -19.20 29.58
CA GLY A 61 59.51 -20.04 29.24
C GLY A 61 59.58 -20.45 27.76
N LEU A 62 58.97 -19.66 26.84
CA LEU A 62 59.00 -19.87 25.38
C LEU A 62 60.43 -19.86 24.83
N GLU A 63 61.33 -19.04 25.38
CA GLU A 63 62.75 -19.00 24.99
C GLU A 63 63.48 -20.31 25.27
N GLU A 64 63.22 -20.95 26.42
CA GLU A 64 63.78 -22.25 26.74
C GLU A 64 63.31 -23.36 25.83
N LEU A 65 62.07 -23.24 25.39
CA LEU A 65 61.42 -24.17 24.49
C LEU A 65 61.98 -24.05 23.05
N ALA A 66 62.25 -22.83 22.60
CA ALA A 66 62.90 -22.54 21.33
C ALA A 66 64.33 -23.00 21.32
N LYS A 67 65.15 -22.71 22.41
CA LYS A 67 66.52 -23.14 22.54
C LYS A 67 66.71 -24.67 22.58
N LYS A 68 65.63 -25.41 23.04
CA LYS A 68 65.66 -26.89 23.12
C LYS A 68 65.01 -27.54 21.88
N ASN A 69 64.66 -26.76 20.88
CA ASN A 69 63.96 -27.17 19.66
C ASN A 69 62.69 -28.06 19.93
N LYS A 70 62.00 -27.79 21.04
CA LYS A 70 60.77 -28.48 21.41
C LYS A 70 59.60 -27.72 20.86
N LYS A 71 58.60 -28.47 20.39
CA LYS A 71 57.35 -27.90 19.81
C LYS A 71 56.30 -27.71 20.90
N LEU A 72 55.59 -26.58 20.88
CA LEU A 72 54.41 -26.34 21.68
C LEU A 72 53.28 -27.20 21.16
N MET A 73 52.52 -27.83 22.03
CA MET A 73 51.36 -28.67 21.60
C MET A 73 50.10 -27.85 21.66
N MET A 74 49.43 -27.73 20.53
CA MET A 74 48.14 -27.09 20.40
C MET A 74 47.03 -28.14 20.31
N MET A 75 45.96 -27.97 21.09
CA MET A 75 44.73 -28.75 21.05
C MET A 75 43.58 -27.80 20.79
N GLY A 76 42.67 -28.18 19.89
CA GLY A 76 41.45 -27.44 19.52
C GLY A 76 40.89 -27.99 18.21
N SER A 77 39.58 -27.86 18.03
CA SER A 77 38.86 -28.20 16.79
C SER A 77 38.48 -26.94 16.05
N THR A 78 38.61 -26.94 14.73
CA THR A 78 38.12 -25.87 13.86
C THR A 78 36.62 -25.67 14.06
N ALA A 79 36.16 -24.44 14.06
CA ALA A 79 34.74 -24.16 13.85
C ALA A 79 34.36 -24.69 12.47
N ALA A 80 33.11 -25.17 12.32
CA ALA A 80 32.61 -25.57 11.00
C ALA A 80 32.79 -24.40 10.05
N VAL A 81 33.57 -24.60 9.00
CA VAL A 81 33.78 -23.59 7.96
C VAL A 81 32.40 -23.43 7.30
N ILE A 82 31.79 -22.26 7.43
CA ILE A 82 30.63 -21.89 6.62
C ILE A 82 31.14 -21.92 5.18
N GLN A 83 30.75 -22.95 4.43
CA GLN A 83 31.09 -23.02 3.02
C GLN A 83 30.46 -21.82 2.32
N ALA A 84 31.26 -21.08 1.57
CA ALA A 84 30.72 -20.07 0.67
C ALA A 84 29.63 -20.71 -0.21
N PRO A 85 28.52 -19.98 -0.50
CA PRO A 85 27.46 -20.50 -1.39
C PRO A 85 28.10 -20.99 -2.68
N ALA A 86 27.64 -22.16 -3.15
CA ALA A 86 28.17 -22.81 -4.37
C ALA A 86 27.89 -22.01 -5.64
N THR A 87 27.08 -20.97 -5.58
CA THR A 87 26.79 -19.99 -6.62
C THR A 87 27.28 -18.62 -6.16
N GLU A 88 28.03 -17.93 -7.00
CA GLU A 88 28.35 -16.52 -6.81
C GLU A 88 27.05 -15.73 -6.69
N ILE A 89 26.85 -15.07 -5.55
CA ILE A 89 25.72 -14.15 -5.38
C ILE A 89 26.11 -12.88 -6.13
N THR A 90 25.57 -12.72 -7.34
CA THR A 90 25.67 -11.46 -8.08
C THR A 90 24.59 -10.53 -7.54
N PHE A 91 24.98 -9.39 -7.01
CA PHE A 91 24.01 -8.38 -6.58
C PHE A 91 23.36 -7.73 -7.81
N VAL A 92 22.09 -7.32 -7.69
CA VAL A 92 21.35 -6.69 -8.81
C VAL A 92 22.08 -5.46 -9.33
N GLU A 93 22.79 -4.74 -8.47
CA GLU A 93 23.59 -3.54 -8.75
C GLU A 93 24.82 -3.84 -9.65
N ASP A 94 25.31 -5.07 -9.67
CA ASP A 94 26.46 -5.51 -10.46
C ASP A 94 26.06 -6.08 -11.85
N LEU A 95 24.76 -6.19 -12.12
CA LEU A 95 24.24 -6.64 -13.42
C LEU A 95 24.29 -5.49 -14.45
N PRO A 96 24.32 -5.78 -15.77
CA PRO A 96 24.08 -4.79 -16.81
C PRO A 96 22.74 -4.06 -16.60
N GLU A 97 22.63 -2.79 -17.04
CA GLU A 97 21.44 -1.95 -16.81
C GLU A 97 20.12 -2.60 -17.27
N ASP A 98 20.14 -3.33 -18.38
CA ASP A 98 19.00 -4.09 -18.92
C ASP A 98 18.64 -5.28 -18.03
N GLU A 99 19.62 -5.95 -17.43
CA GLU A 99 19.41 -7.05 -16.48
C GLU A 99 19.01 -6.53 -15.09
N GLN A 100 19.51 -5.39 -14.65
CA GLN A 100 19.06 -4.71 -13.42
C GLN A 100 17.58 -4.30 -13.56
N MET A 101 17.20 -3.74 -14.71
CA MET A 101 15.83 -3.38 -15.02
C MET A 101 14.92 -4.62 -15.07
N ALA A 102 15.36 -5.70 -15.71
CA ALA A 102 14.63 -6.97 -15.76
C ALA A 102 14.53 -7.66 -14.38
N ALA A 103 15.56 -7.55 -13.54
CA ALA A 103 15.55 -8.09 -12.18
C ALA A 103 14.60 -7.30 -11.25
N SER A 104 14.58 -5.97 -11.39
CA SER A 104 13.62 -5.12 -10.67
C SER A 104 12.18 -5.33 -11.16
N MET A 105 11.97 -5.57 -12.46
CA MET A 105 10.65 -5.88 -13.02
C MET A 105 10.09 -7.25 -12.60
N LYS A 106 10.92 -8.21 -12.23
CA LYS A 106 10.47 -9.54 -11.75
C LYS A 106 9.57 -9.48 -10.51
N ASN A 107 9.59 -8.38 -9.77
CA ASN A 107 8.79 -8.18 -8.57
C ASN A 107 7.45 -7.49 -8.83
N PHE A 108 7.19 -7.02 -10.06
CA PHE A 108 5.97 -6.31 -10.41
C PHE A 108 5.13 -7.08 -11.40
N SER A 109 3.80 -6.87 -11.34
CA SER A 109 2.90 -7.32 -12.40
C SER A 109 3.30 -6.64 -13.72
N PRO A 110 3.24 -7.34 -14.87
CA PRO A 110 3.60 -6.74 -16.15
C PRO A 110 2.65 -5.61 -16.55
N GLY A 111 3.20 -4.60 -17.24
CA GLY A 111 2.43 -3.54 -17.86
C GLY A 111 1.65 -4.01 -19.09
N LEU A 112 0.90 -3.09 -19.72
CA LEU A 112 0.13 -3.34 -20.93
C LEU A 112 0.65 -2.46 -22.07
N THR A 113 0.90 -3.06 -23.24
CA THR A 113 1.38 -2.32 -24.42
C THR A 113 0.33 -1.32 -24.90
N ASN A 114 0.73 -0.06 -25.13
CA ASN A 114 -0.12 0.95 -25.75
C ASN A 114 -0.22 0.70 -27.26
N LEU A 115 -1.44 0.47 -27.74
CA LEU A 115 -1.75 0.17 -29.14
C LEU A 115 -2.23 1.41 -29.93
N GLY A 116 -1.82 2.59 -29.49
CA GLY A 116 -2.20 3.88 -30.05
C GLY A 116 -3.40 4.49 -29.32
N ASN A 117 -3.10 5.47 -28.44
CA ASN A 117 -4.06 6.18 -27.60
C ASN A 117 -4.93 5.25 -26.71
N THR A 118 -4.41 4.08 -26.30
CA THR A 118 -5.14 3.08 -25.49
C THR A 118 -4.82 3.14 -24.00
N CYS A 119 -4.12 4.16 -23.50
CA CYS A 119 -3.78 4.33 -22.09
C CYS A 119 -5.04 4.34 -21.19
N TYR A 120 -6.18 4.91 -21.65
CA TYR A 120 -7.45 4.88 -20.95
C TYR A 120 -7.93 3.47 -20.66
N MET A 121 -7.80 2.56 -21.62
CA MET A 121 -8.17 1.15 -21.49
C MET A 121 -7.16 0.38 -20.63
N ASN A 122 -5.86 0.58 -20.88
CA ASN A 122 -4.80 -0.08 -20.13
C ASN A 122 -4.90 0.23 -18.63
N SER A 123 -5.11 1.49 -18.27
CA SER A 123 -5.26 1.90 -16.87
C SER A 123 -6.53 1.32 -16.22
N CYS A 124 -7.65 1.23 -16.94
CA CYS A 124 -8.85 0.52 -16.46
C CYS A 124 -8.55 -0.95 -16.18
N LEU A 125 -7.89 -1.64 -17.12
CA LEU A 125 -7.60 -3.07 -17.00
C LEU A 125 -6.63 -3.38 -15.86
N GLN A 126 -5.62 -2.55 -15.62
CA GLN A 126 -4.71 -2.72 -14.48
C GLN A 126 -5.43 -2.51 -13.13
N CYS A 127 -6.30 -1.50 -13.03
CA CYS A 127 -7.12 -1.31 -11.83
C CYS A 127 -8.11 -2.48 -11.60
N LEU A 128 -8.71 -3.03 -12.66
CA LEU A 128 -9.59 -4.20 -12.57
C LEU A 128 -8.81 -5.47 -12.22
N TYR A 129 -7.61 -5.63 -12.76
CA TYR A 129 -6.73 -6.76 -12.43
C TYR A 129 -6.32 -6.77 -10.95
N ALA A 130 -6.25 -5.60 -10.30
CA ALA A 130 -5.97 -5.48 -8.87
C ALA A 130 -7.04 -6.10 -7.95
N ILE A 131 -8.21 -6.49 -8.50
CA ILE A 131 -9.34 -7.03 -7.74
C ILE A 131 -9.33 -8.57 -7.82
N PRO A 132 -8.85 -9.30 -6.79
CA PRO A 132 -8.78 -10.76 -6.84
C PRO A 132 -10.15 -11.41 -7.05
N GLU A 133 -11.18 -10.91 -6.37
CA GLU A 133 -12.54 -11.44 -6.43
C GLU A 133 -13.14 -11.33 -7.85
N LEU A 134 -12.76 -10.30 -8.60
CA LEU A 134 -13.17 -10.18 -10.02
C LEU A 134 -12.49 -11.24 -10.88
N ARG A 135 -11.21 -11.51 -10.64
CA ARG A 135 -10.48 -12.56 -11.38
C ARG A 135 -11.08 -13.93 -11.11
N ASP A 136 -11.37 -14.24 -9.85
CA ASP A 136 -11.98 -15.51 -9.44
C ASP A 136 -13.39 -15.66 -10.05
N ALA A 137 -14.21 -14.62 -9.99
CA ALA A 137 -15.55 -14.61 -10.59
C ALA A 137 -15.50 -14.78 -12.13
N LEU A 138 -14.51 -14.22 -12.81
CA LEU A 138 -14.31 -14.39 -14.25
C LEU A 138 -13.91 -15.84 -14.59
N GLU A 139 -13.02 -16.45 -13.79
CA GLU A 139 -12.66 -17.86 -13.98
C GLU A 139 -13.86 -18.78 -13.81
N GLU A 140 -14.65 -18.57 -12.77
CA GLU A 140 -15.85 -19.36 -12.49
C GLU A 140 -16.88 -19.19 -13.60
N THR A 141 -17.18 -17.94 -14.00
CA THR A 141 -18.18 -17.62 -15.04
C THR A 141 -17.79 -18.20 -16.40
N CYS A 142 -16.53 -18.06 -16.79
CA CYS A 142 -16.05 -18.53 -18.10
C CYS A 142 -15.72 -20.01 -18.12
N GLY A 143 -15.37 -20.63 -16.96
CA GLY A 143 -15.09 -22.05 -16.81
C GLY A 143 -16.34 -22.92 -16.86
N ALA A 144 -17.40 -22.53 -16.17
CA ALA A 144 -18.68 -23.27 -16.13
C ALA A 144 -19.40 -23.35 -17.49
N ALA A 145 -19.11 -22.42 -18.38
CA ALA A 145 -19.83 -22.27 -19.65
C ALA A 145 -19.29 -23.09 -20.82
N ALA A 146 -18.26 -23.90 -20.63
CA ALA A 146 -17.75 -24.79 -21.69
C ALA A 146 -18.75 -25.88 -22.14
N GLY A 147 -19.86 -26.04 -21.42
CA GLY A 147 -20.89 -27.05 -21.67
C GLY A 147 -22.27 -26.54 -22.15
N ASP A 148 -22.54 -25.23 -22.11
CA ASP A 148 -23.86 -24.71 -22.43
C ASP A 148 -23.82 -23.84 -23.69
N ASN A 149 -24.30 -24.43 -24.81
CA ASN A 149 -24.49 -23.76 -26.11
C ASN A 149 -25.72 -22.83 -26.15
N SER A 150 -26.16 -22.28 -25.01
CA SER A 150 -27.20 -21.26 -25.03
C SER A 150 -26.63 -19.95 -25.61
N ALA A 151 -26.50 -19.90 -26.93
CA ALA A 151 -26.26 -18.68 -27.71
C ALA A 151 -27.49 -17.77 -27.59
N GLY A 152 -27.74 -17.28 -26.37
CA GLY A 152 -28.69 -16.23 -26.09
C GLY A 152 -28.13 -14.88 -26.53
N ASN A 153 -28.97 -13.86 -26.54
CA ASN A 153 -28.76 -12.50 -27.03
C ASN A 153 -27.53 -11.70 -26.50
N ASN A 154 -26.61 -12.34 -25.75
CA ASN A 154 -25.48 -11.69 -25.09
C ASN A 154 -24.09 -12.26 -25.47
N ALA A 155 -23.97 -12.81 -26.70
CA ALA A 155 -22.70 -13.41 -27.16
C ALA A 155 -21.50 -12.46 -27.09
N GLY A 156 -21.74 -11.14 -27.28
CA GLY A 156 -20.71 -10.11 -27.22
C GLY A 156 -20.17 -9.88 -25.80
N GLY A 157 -21.04 -9.79 -24.80
CA GLY A 157 -20.64 -9.62 -23.41
C GLY A 157 -19.81 -10.80 -22.91
N ARG A 158 -20.25 -12.01 -23.24
CA ARG A 158 -19.51 -13.25 -22.92
C ARG A 158 -18.14 -13.30 -23.59
N ALA A 159 -18.04 -12.86 -24.86
CA ALA A 159 -16.75 -12.79 -25.55
C ALA A 159 -15.79 -11.79 -24.85
N LEU A 160 -16.34 -10.64 -24.38
CA LEU A 160 -15.56 -9.66 -23.63
C LEU A 160 -15.09 -10.23 -22.27
N ALA A 161 -15.98 -10.90 -21.53
CA ALA A 161 -15.65 -11.54 -20.25
C ALA A 161 -14.53 -12.59 -20.43
N THR A 162 -14.64 -13.44 -21.46
CA THR A 162 -13.62 -14.42 -21.81
C THR A 162 -12.30 -13.75 -22.17
N ALA A 163 -12.32 -12.67 -22.96
CA ALA A 163 -11.11 -11.95 -23.34
C ALA A 163 -10.47 -11.25 -22.15
N THR A 164 -11.28 -10.77 -21.18
CA THR A 164 -10.78 -10.18 -19.93
C THR A 164 -10.09 -11.23 -19.08
N ARG A 165 -10.72 -12.39 -18.88
CA ARG A 165 -10.12 -13.52 -18.16
C ARG A 165 -8.80 -13.95 -18.79
N ASP A 166 -8.80 -14.17 -20.11
CA ASP A 166 -7.62 -14.66 -20.84
C ASP A 166 -6.47 -13.65 -20.71
N LEU A 167 -6.76 -12.34 -20.83
CA LEU A 167 -5.79 -11.27 -20.62
C LEU A 167 -5.25 -11.25 -19.18
N PHE A 168 -6.10 -11.43 -18.19
CA PHE A 168 -5.68 -11.47 -16.78
C PHE A 168 -4.80 -12.70 -16.49
N ASN A 169 -5.06 -13.83 -17.13
CA ASN A 169 -4.20 -15.00 -17.05
C ASN A 169 -2.86 -14.81 -17.75
N GLU A 170 -2.85 -14.08 -18.86
CA GLU A 170 -1.60 -13.68 -19.54
C GLU A 170 -0.77 -12.74 -18.67
N ILE A 171 -1.38 -11.71 -18.04
CA ILE A 171 -0.73 -10.84 -17.06
C ILE A 171 -0.13 -11.65 -15.90
N LYS A 172 -0.87 -12.60 -15.35
CA LYS A 172 -0.43 -13.44 -14.23
C LYS A 172 0.81 -14.29 -14.56
N THR A 173 0.95 -14.72 -15.80
CA THR A 173 1.99 -15.68 -16.22
C THR A 173 3.16 -15.03 -16.96
N SER A 174 2.99 -13.81 -17.46
CA SER A 174 4.02 -13.09 -18.21
C SER A 174 5.02 -12.40 -17.28
N ASN A 175 6.26 -12.32 -17.73
CA ASN A 175 7.32 -11.49 -17.12
C ASN A 175 7.63 -10.23 -17.95
N ALA A 176 6.91 -10.01 -19.04
CA ALA A 176 7.08 -8.85 -19.95
C ALA A 176 5.72 -8.20 -20.19
N ALA A 177 5.73 -6.97 -20.70
CA ALA A 177 4.51 -6.25 -21.03
C ALA A 177 3.60 -7.07 -21.96
N VAL A 178 2.32 -7.15 -21.61
CA VAL A 178 1.30 -7.91 -22.34
C VAL A 178 0.61 -7.01 -23.36
N THR A 179 0.28 -7.57 -24.53
CA THR A 179 -0.37 -6.82 -25.60
C THR A 179 -1.88 -7.12 -25.63
N PRO A 180 -2.77 -6.20 -25.19
CA PRO A 180 -4.21 -6.45 -25.05
C PRO A 180 -4.98 -6.38 -26.37
N PHE A 181 -4.44 -6.95 -27.45
CA PHE A 181 -5.00 -6.81 -28.81
C PHE A 181 -6.39 -7.41 -28.97
N ARG A 182 -6.59 -8.64 -28.46
CA ARG A 182 -7.89 -9.33 -28.55
C ARG A 182 -8.97 -8.59 -27.79
N PHE A 183 -8.63 -8.13 -26.57
CA PHE A 183 -9.55 -7.34 -25.76
C PHE A 183 -9.95 -6.03 -26.45
N LEU A 184 -8.96 -5.27 -26.96
CA LEU A 184 -9.19 -4.01 -27.66
C LEU A 184 -10.06 -4.21 -28.91
N ALA A 185 -9.85 -5.26 -29.70
CA ALA A 185 -10.66 -5.56 -30.88
C ALA A 185 -12.13 -5.78 -30.51
N LEU A 186 -12.39 -6.56 -29.45
CA LEU A 186 -13.74 -6.80 -28.95
C LEU A 186 -14.38 -5.53 -28.35
N LEU A 187 -13.62 -4.76 -27.58
CA LEU A 187 -14.09 -3.50 -27.01
C LEU A 187 -14.57 -2.54 -28.12
N ARG A 188 -13.79 -2.38 -29.18
CA ARG A 188 -14.15 -1.53 -30.32
C ARG A 188 -15.32 -2.08 -31.13
N GLN A 189 -15.45 -3.40 -31.23
CA GLN A 189 -16.57 -4.04 -31.90
C GLN A 189 -17.89 -3.85 -31.14
N LEU A 190 -17.86 -3.99 -29.83
CA LEU A 190 -19.04 -3.89 -28.97
C LEU A 190 -19.45 -2.45 -28.71
N PHE A 191 -18.49 -1.55 -28.64
CA PHE A 191 -18.68 -0.15 -28.30
C PHE A 191 -18.03 0.75 -29.37
N PRO A 192 -18.80 1.14 -30.42
CA PRO A 192 -18.26 1.90 -31.55
C PRO A 192 -17.62 3.25 -31.18
N GLN A 193 -17.95 3.85 -30.03
CA GLN A 193 -17.33 5.07 -29.53
C GLN A 193 -15.82 4.91 -29.31
N PHE A 194 -15.33 3.71 -28.95
CA PHE A 194 -13.89 3.42 -28.82
C PHE A 194 -13.19 3.13 -30.16
N ALA A 195 -13.96 3.08 -31.25
CA ALA A 195 -13.45 2.92 -32.61
C ALA A 195 -13.42 4.23 -33.39
N GLN A 196 -13.65 5.38 -32.76
CA GLN A 196 -13.62 6.68 -33.42
C GLN A 196 -12.20 7.01 -33.90
N VAL A 197 -12.10 7.41 -35.17
CA VAL A 197 -10.85 7.78 -35.81
C VAL A 197 -10.77 9.31 -35.90
N GLY A 198 -9.67 9.86 -35.37
CA GLY A 198 -9.39 11.28 -35.42
C GLY A 198 -8.72 11.72 -36.72
N GLN A 199 -8.23 12.95 -36.75
CA GLN A 199 -7.47 13.48 -37.87
C GLN A 199 -6.21 12.63 -38.12
N GLY A 200 -5.94 12.29 -39.36
CA GLY A 200 -4.78 11.49 -39.76
C GLY A 200 -5.00 9.97 -39.70
N GLY A 201 -6.21 9.47 -39.49
CA GLY A 201 -6.51 8.04 -39.54
C GLY A 201 -6.10 7.26 -38.26
N VAL A 202 -5.71 7.95 -37.20
CA VAL A 202 -5.36 7.36 -35.89
C VAL A 202 -6.60 7.34 -35.02
N TYR A 203 -6.77 6.28 -34.21
CA TYR A 203 -7.85 6.22 -33.23
C TYR A 203 -7.73 7.33 -32.19
N SER A 204 -8.83 7.99 -31.90
CA SER A 204 -8.90 9.06 -30.90
C SER A 204 -8.74 8.51 -29.48
N GLN A 205 -8.14 9.31 -28.60
CA GLN A 205 -8.17 9.03 -27.18
C GLN A 205 -9.61 9.10 -26.66
N GLN A 206 -9.95 8.23 -25.72
CA GLN A 206 -11.29 8.12 -25.14
C GLN A 206 -11.27 8.37 -23.63
N ASP A 207 -12.44 8.56 -23.05
CA ASP A 207 -12.59 8.75 -21.61
C ASP A 207 -12.46 7.41 -20.86
N ALA A 208 -11.63 7.38 -19.85
CA ALA A 208 -11.40 6.17 -19.05
C ALA A 208 -12.62 5.82 -18.18
N GLU A 209 -13.44 6.79 -17.75
CA GLU A 209 -14.67 6.49 -17.00
C GLU A 209 -15.70 5.81 -17.89
N GLU A 210 -15.86 6.30 -19.11
CA GLU A 210 -16.74 5.66 -20.08
C GLU A 210 -16.28 4.22 -20.38
N CYS A 211 -14.96 4.03 -20.53
CA CYS A 211 -14.38 2.70 -20.71
C CYS A 211 -14.63 1.79 -19.49
N TRP A 212 -14.38 2.28 -18.29
CA TRP A 212 -14.62 1.58 -17.03
C TRP A 212 -16.09 1.15 -16.93
N SER A 213 -17.00 2.08 -17.12
CA SER A 213 -18.45 1.83 -17.02
C SER A 213 -18.93 0.79 -18.03
N GLN A 214 -18.44 0.84 -19.28
CA GLN A 214 -18.79 -0.15 -20.31
C GLN A 214 -18.22 -1.54 -20.00
N ILE A 215 -16.98 -1.62 -19.53
CA ILE A 215 -16.35 -2.90 -19.15
C ILE A 215 -17.11 -3.50 -17.96
N VAL A 216 -17.16 -2.78 -16.83
CA VAL A 216 -17.77 -3.28 -15.59
C VAL A 216 -19.26 -3.61 -15.81
N GLY A 217 -19.99 -2.73 -16.50
CA GLY A 217 -21.39 -2.96 -16.81
C GLY A 217 -21.62 -4.17 -17.73
N SER A 218 -20.71 -4.47 -18.64
CA SER A 218 -20.79 -5.68 -19.46
C SER A 218 -20.51 -6.94 -18.66
N LEU A 219 -19.44 -6.93 -17.84
CA LEU A 219 -19.07 -8.07 -16.99
C LEU A 219 -20.16 -8.36 -15.95
N ALA A 220 -20.74 -7.32 -15.34
CA ALA A 220 -21.82 -7.45 -14.37
C ALA A 220 -23.11 -8.05 -14.96
N ARG A 221 -23.38 -7.82 -16.25
CA ARG A 221 -24.51 -8.47 -16.93
C ARG A 221 -24.29 -9.95 -17.23
N GLU A 222 -23.03 -10.38 -17.33
CA GLU A 222 -22.71 -11.79 -17.60
C GLU A 222 -22.78 -12.67 -16.36
N ALA A 223 -22.49 -12.11 -15.17
CA ALA A 223 -22.47 -12.87 -13.93
C ALA A 223 -23.04 -12.07 -12.75
N PRO A 224 -24.02 -12.62 -12.02
CA PRO A 224 -24.53 -11.99 -10.79
C PRO A 224 -23.41 -11.74 -9.75
N ALA A 225 -22.43 -12.64 -9.63
CA ALA A 225 -21.31 -12.46 -8.71
C ALA A 225 -20.49 -11.20 -9.02
N ILE A 226 -20.27 -10.89 -10.31
CA ILE A 226 -19.57 -9.66 -10.72
C ILE A 226 -20.45 -8.44 -10.49
N HIS A 227 -21.76 -8.55 -10.75
CA HIS A 227 -22.68 -7.46 -10.42
C HIS A 227 -22.64 -7.15 -8.92
N ASP A 228 -22.79 -8.17 -8.07
CA ASP A 228 -22.81 -8.01 -6.62
C ASP A 228 -21.50 -7.50 -6.03
N LEU A 229 -20.39 -7.74 -6.72
CA LEU A 229 -19.07 -7.25 -6.35
C LEU A 229 -18.99 -5.71 -6.38
N PHE A 230 -19.68 -5.06 -7.32
CA PHE A 230 -19.64 -3.60 -7.54
C PHE A 230 -20.96 -2.89 -7.20
N ALA A 231 -22.07 -3.61 -7.05
CA ALA A 231 -23.38 -2.99 -6.92
C ALA A 231 -23.59 -2.30 -5.57
N ILE A 232 -23.74 -0.99 -5.60
CA ILE A 232 -24.18 -0.16 -4.48
C ILE A 232 -25.68 0.08 -4.63
N HIS A 233 -26.45 -0.16 -3.57
CA HIS A 233 -27.89 0.15 -3.56
C HIS A 233 -28.13 1.45 -2.80
N LEU A 234 -28.94 2.28 -3.38
CA LEU A 234 -29.30 3.61 -2.86
C LEU A 234 -30.80 3.70 -2.67
N ASP A 235 -31.24 4.06 -1.48
CA ASP A 235 -32.62 4.41 -1.20
C ASP A 235 -32.75 5.93 -1.27
N MET A 236 -33.40 6.38 -2.33
CA MET A 236 -33.65 7.78 -2.60
C MET A 236 -35.00 8.19 -1.98
N LYS A 237 -34.98 9.12 -1.04
CA LYS A 237 -36.17 9.69 -0.41
C LYS A 237 -36.35 11.12 -0.90
N LEU A 238 -37.37 11.34 -1.70
CA LEU A 238 -37.70 12.64 -2.26
C LEU A 238 -38.97 13.17 -1.60
N ARG A 239 -39.00 14.45 -1.26
CA ARG A 239 -40.16 15.13 -0.71
C ARG A 239 -40.39 16.43 -1.45
N SER A 240 -41.65 16.71 -1.77
CA SER A 240 -42.07 18.01 -2.29
C SER A 240 -42.41 18.94 -1.12
N GLU A 241 -41.79 20.11 -1.08
CA GLU A 241 -42.12 21.16 -0.10
C GLU A 241 -43.51 21.75 -0.35
N GLU A 242 -43.95 21.71 -1.61
CA GLU A 242 -45.21 22.33 -2.03
C GLU A 242 -46.45 21.45 -1.70
N THR A 243 -46.32 20.13 -1.95
CA THR A 243 -47.44 19.19 -1.79
C THR A 243 -47.30 18.26 -0.62
N SER A 244 -46.13 18.25 0.05
CA SER A 244 -45.75 17.29 1.10
C SER A 244 -45.78 15.82 0.67
N GLU A 245 -45.87 15.56 -0.65
CA GLU A 245 -45.71 14.19 -1.17
C GLU A 245 -44.32 13.67 -0.93
N GLU A 246 -44.24 12.40 -0.56
CA GLU A 246 -42.96 11.69 -0.40
C GLU A 246 -42.90 10.56 -1.44
N ARG A 247 -41.73 10.38 -2.02
CA ARG A 247 -41.40 9.27 -2.94
C ARG A 247 -40.17 8.59 -2.50
N VAL A 248 -40.18 7.27 -2.51
CA VAL A 248 -39.04 6.43 -2.20
C VAL A 248 -38.76 5.57 -3.43
N GLU A 249 -37.56 5.65 -3.94
CA GLU A 249 -37.08 4.84 -5.06
C GLU A 249 -35.76 4.16 -4.66
N THR A 250 -35.60 2.89 -5.02
CA THR A 250 -34.32 2.18 -4.85
C THR A 250 -33.58 2.15 -6.17
N LEU A 251 -32.34 2.60 -6.17
CA LEU A 251 -31.45 2.64 -7.33
C LEU A 251 -30.26 1.71 -7.10
N THR A 252 -29.82 1.07 -8.16
CA THR A 252 -28.57 0.30 -8.15
C THR A 252 -27.56 0.96 -9.08
N GLN A 253 -26.35 1.20 -8.57
CA GLN A 253 -25.26 1.78 -9.33
C GLN A 253 -23.99 0.91 -9.16
N LEU A 254 -23.11 0.88 -10.16
CA LEU A 254 -21.82 0.18 -10.10
C LEU A 254 -20.66 1.12 -9.77
N THR A 255 -20.93 2.43 -9.73
CA THR A 255 -19.96 3.49 -9.47
C THR A 255 -20.62 4.62 -8.71
N LEU A 256 -20.04 5.06 -7.60
CA LEU A 256 -20.50 6.22 -6.85
C LEU A 256 -19.80 7.48 -7.38
N LYS A 257 -20.58 8.49 -7.75
CA LYS A 257 -20.04 9.75 -8.25
C LYS A 257 -19.60 10.67 -7.11
N CYS A 258 -18.50 11.36 -7.31
CA CYS A 258 -18.04 12.48 -6.48
C CYS A 258 -18.16 13.75 -7.33
N ASN A 259 -19.23 14.52 -7.12
CA ASN A 259 -19.46 15.77 -7.85
C ASN A 259 -18.58 16.87 -7.25
N ILE A 260 -17.78 17.51 -8.12
CA ILE A 260 -16.79 18.50 -7.69
C ILE A 260 -17.33 19.90 -7.92
N THR A 261 -17.70 20.58 -6.84
CA THR A 261 -18.09 22.00 -6.83
C THR A 261 -16.96 22.87 -6.25
N ILE A 262 -17.20 24.18 -6.17
CA ILE A 262 -16.22 25.12 -5.58
C ILE A 262 -15.98 24.89 -4.09
N ASP A 263 -16.89 24.22 -3.40
CA ASP A 263 -16.81 23.98 -1.95
C ASP A 263 -16.25 22.60 -1.61
N VAL A 264 -16.13 21.70 -2.60
CA VAL A 264 -15.66 20.32 -2.42
C VAL A 264 -14.14 20.27 -2.39
N ASN A 265 -13.58 19.86 -1.25
CA ASN A 265 -12.14 19.66 -1.02
C ASN A 265 -11.81 18.20 -0.68
N HIS A 266 -12.83 17.41 -0.27
CA HIS A 266 -12.69 16.02 0.16
C HIS A 266 -13.68 15.13 -0.56
N LEU A 267 -13.30 13.86 -0.75
CA LEU A 267 -14.12 12.85 -1.44
C LEU A 267 -15.53 12.74 -0.83
N GLY A 268 -15.63 12.71 0.51
CA GLY A 268 -16.91 12.62 1.21
C GLY A 268 -17.84 13.81 0.96
N GLU A 269 -17.31 15.03 0.85
CA GLU A 269 -18.11 16.20 0.48
C GLU A 269 -18.69 16.07 -0.91
N GLY A 270 -17.90 15.55 -1.87
CA GLY A 270 -18.36 15.30 -3.23
C GLY A 270 -19.41 14.19 -3.31
N PHE A 271 -19.35 13.19 -2.43
CA PHE A 271 -20.42 12.20 -2.29
C PHE A 271 -21.71 12.82 -1.76
N LYS A 272 -21.63 13.69 -0.75
CA LYS A 272 -22.83 14.42 -0.24
C LYS A 272 -23.50 15.22 -1.34
N VAL A 273 -22.72 15.90 -2.19
CA VAL A 273 -23.25 16.64 -3.34
C VAL A 273 -23.87 15.70 -4.39
N ALA A 274 -23.25 14.54 -4.63
CA ALA A 274 -23.75 13.58 -5.62
C ALA A 274 -25.01 12.83 -5.16
N LEU A 275 -25.16 12.64 -3.85
CA LEU A 275 -26.32 11.96 -3.24
C LEU A 275 -27.49 12.90 -2.95
N ALA A 276 -27.27 14.22 -3.04
CA ALA A 276 -28.34 15.20 -2.98
C ALA A 276 -29.10 15.21 -4.32
N GLU A 277 -30.41 15.11 -4.24
CA GLU A 277 -31.29 14.99 -5.41
C GLU A 277 -32.29 16.14 -5.43
N GLU A 278 -32.44 16.73 -6.61
CA GLU A 278 -33.49 17.66 -6.92
C GLU A 278 -34.07 17.30 -8.29
N ARG A 279 -35.38 16.97 -8.34
CA ARG A 279 -36.04 16.54 -9.55
C ARG A 279 -37.41 17.21 -9.69
N GLU A 280 -37.74 17.65 -10.89
CA GLU A 280 -39.10 18.03 -11.25
C GLU A 280 -39.87 16.77 -11.63
N LEU A 281 -40.90 16.43 -10.85
CA LEU A 281 -41.74 15.26 -11.07
C LEU A 281 -43.22 15.68 -11.00
N ARG A 282 -44.05 14.95 -11.72
CA ARG A 282 -45.48 15.20 -11.70
C ARG A 282 -46.05 14.81 -10.34
N SER A 283 -46.63 15.80 -9.64
CA SER A 283 -47.35 15.57 -8.39
C SER A 283 -48.76 15.10 -8.69
N GLU A 284 -49.22 14.08 -7.99
CA GLU A 284 -50.60 13.59 -8.07
C GLU A 284 -51.56 14.56 -7.35
N ILE A 285 -51.07 15.24 -6.31
CA ILE A 285 -51.85 16.20 -5.53
C ILE A 285 -52.03 17.52 -6.31
N ALA A 286 -50.94 18.06 -6.86
CA ALA A 286 -50.94 19.33 -7.58
C ALA A 286 -51.44 19.19 -9.04
N GLY A 287 -51.42 17.98 -9.61
CA GLY A 287 -51.78 17.73 -11.03
C GLY A 287 -50.80 18.32 -12.05
N ARG A 288 -49.67 18.85 -11.61
CA ARG A 288 -48.59 19.48 -12.39
C ARG A 288 -47.20 19.03 -11.90
N ASP A 289 -46.18 19.39 -12.65
CA ASP A 289 -44.82 19.15 -12.25
C ASP A 289 -44.44 20.09 -11.09
N VAL A 290 -43.86 19.53 -10.05
CA VAL A 290 -43.36 20.23 -8.86
C VAL A 290 -41.98 19.71 -8.52
N VAL A 291 -41.20 20.54 -7.80
CA VAL A 291 -39.83 20.18 -7.38
C VAL A 291 -39.90 19.26 -6.17
N PHE A 292 -39.27 18.12 -6.31
CA PHE A 292 -38.99 17.18 -5.23
C PHE A 292 -37.50 17.28 -4.85
N ARG A 293 -37.20 17.40 -3.58
CA ARG A 293 -35.85 17.43 -3.02
C ARG A 293 -35.65 16.32 -2.01
N GLY A 294 -34.45 15.80 -1.94
CA GLY A 294 -34.11 14.78 -0.97
C GLY A 294 -32.68 14.31 -1.07
N ASN A 295 -32.41 13.24 -0.38
CA ASN A 295 -31.08 12.62 -0.39
C ASN A 295 -31.22 11.11 -0.64
N SER A 296 -30.27 10.58 -1.37
CA SER A 296 -30.05 9.14 -1.50
C SER A 296 -29.17 8.65 -0.34
N LEU A 297 -29.58 7.57 0.32
CA LEU A 297 -28.80 6.89 1.35
C LEU A 297 -28.42 5.50 0.87
N VAL A 298 -27.25 5.05 1.24
CA VAL A 298 -26.78 3.70 0.89
C VAL A 298 -27.51 2.67 1.72
N SER A 299 -28.22 1.76 1.06
CA SER A 299 -28.92 0.62 1.69
C SER A 299 -28.16 -0.70 1.57
N ARG A 300 -27.18 -0.81 0.64
CA ARG A 300 -26.24 -1.92 0.54
C ARG A 300 -24.89 -1.44 0.04
N LEU A 301 -23.83 -1.82 0.74
CA LEU A 301 -22.44 -1.58 0.38
C LEU A 301 -21.87 -2.76 -0.43
N PRO A 302 -21.14 -2.51 -1.54
CA PRO A 302 -20.50 -3.56 -2.33
C PRO A 302 -19.16 -3.99 -1.70
N PRO A 303 -18.67 -5.21 -1.98
CA PRO A 303 -17.29 -5.61 -1.63
C PRO A 303 -16.21 -4.71 -2.23
N VAL A 304 -16.44 -4.19 -3.45
CA VAL A 304 -15.55 -3.26 -4.14
C VAL A 304 -16.32 -2.00 -4.50
N LEU A 305 -15.95 -0.89 -3.90
CA LEU A 305 -16.55 0.42 -4.16
C LEU A 305 -15.70 1.18 -5.18
N THR A 306 -16.31 1.53 -6.30
CA THR A 306 -15.71 2.43 -7.29
C THR A 306 -16.21 3.85 -7.07
N ALA A 307 -15.30 4.80 -6.90
CA ALA A 307 -15.61 6.22 -6.79
C ALA A 307 -15.08 6.97 -8.02
N HIS A 308 -15.97 7.65 -8.74
CA HIS A 308 -15.63 8.48 -9.90
C HIS A 308 -15.62 9.96 -9.50
N LEU A 309 -14.47 10.61 -9.58
CA LEU A 309 -14.34 12.06 -9.43
C LEU A 309 -14.77 12.73 -10.73
N VAL A 310 -15.95 13.36 -10.73
CA VAL A 310 -16.54 14.00 -11.92
C VAL A 310 -15.76 15.24 -12.29
N ARG A 311 -14.65 15.04 -13.00
CA ARG A 311 -13.71 16.11 -13.41
C ARG A 311 -13.98 16.63 -14.82
N MET A 312 -14.55 15.80 -15.68
CA MET A 312 -14.82 16.16 -17.07
C MET A 312 -16.23 16.70 -17.20
N PHE A 313 -16.38 17.87 -17.81
CA PHE A 313 -17.69 18.46 -18.09
C PHE A 313 -17.69 19.14 -19.46
N TYR A 314 -18.87 19.23 -20.03
CA TYR A 314 -19.07 19.91 -21.30
C TYR A 314 -19.38 21.40 -21.04
N LYS A 315 -18.44 22.28 -21.42
CA LYS A 315 -18.69 23.71 -21.38
C LYS A 315 -19.41 24.11 -22.66
N GLN A 316 -20.67 24.52 -22.52
CA GLN A 316 -21.41 25.08 -23.66
C GLN A 316 -20.69 26.35 -24.17
N ALA A 317 -20.72 26.54 -25.51
CA ALA A 317 -20.21 27.76 -26.08
C ALA A 317 -20.95 28.97 -25.49
N SER A 318 -20.22 29.96 -25.01
CA SER A 318 -20.84 31.20 -24.54
C SER A 318 -21.30 32.05 -25.74
N ALA A 319 -22.25 32.94 -25.52
CA ALA A 319 -22.71 33.87 -26.55
C ALA A 319 -21.61 34.83 -27.07
N LEU A 320 -20.43 34.82 -26.41
CA LEU A 320 -19.25 35.60 -26.79
C LEU A 320 -18.25 34.79 -27.64
N ASP A 321 -18.45 33.47 -27.75
CA ASP A 321 -17.63 32.65 -28.62
C ASP A 321 -18.10 32.84 -30.08
N ALA A 322 -17.17 32.72 -31.04
CA ALA A 322 -17.50 32.93 -32.46
C ALA A 322 -18.68 32.04 -32.90
N GLU A 323 -19.58 32.59 -33.74
CA GLU A 323 -20.71 31.85 -34.29
C GLU A 323 -20.25 30.54 -34.93
N GLY A 324 -20.73 29.40 -34.40
CA GLY A 324 -20.37 28.05 -34.85
C GLY A 324 -19.34 27.36 -33.97
N SER A 325 -18.91 27.94 -32.86
CA SER A 325 -18.02 27.29 -31.90
C SER A 325 -18.76 26.12 -31.23
N ALA A 326 -18.30 24.88 -31.49
CA ALA A 326 -18.78 23.71 -30.73
C ALA A 326 -18.31 23.84 -29.27
N GLY A 327 -19.18 23.51 -28.30
CA GLY A 327 -18.80 23.47 -26.91
C GLY A 327 -17.58 22.59 -26.67
N ASN A 328 -16.73 22.97 -25.74
CA ASN A 328 -15.49 22.27 -25.42
C ASN A 328 -15.62 21.43 -24.16
N LYS A 329 -15.11 20.20 -24.18
CA LYS A 329 -14.90 19.41 -22.97
C LYS A 329 -13.79 20.06 -22.13
N ALA A 330 -14.09 20.37 -20.89
CA ALA A 330 -13.18 20.99 -19.96
C ALA A 330 -12.98 20.11 -18.73
N LYS A 331 -11.81 20.21 -18.10
CA LYS A 331 -11.46 19.44 -16.90
C LYS A 331 -11.41 20.35 -15.68
N ILE A 332 -12.01 19.88 -14.59
CA ILE A 332 -11.93 20.53 -13.27
C ILE A 332 -10.58 20.16 -12.64
N LEU A 333 -9.69 21.14 -12.51
CA LEU A 333 -8.34 20.96 -11.95
C LEU A 333 -8.29 21.07 -10.42
N ARG A 334 -9.44 21.29 -9.76
CA ARG A 334 -9.52 21.46 -8.32
C ARG A 334 -8.90 20.27 -7.57
N SER A 335 -8.18 20.58 -6.49
CA SER A 335 -7.68 19.56 -5.56
C SER A 335 -8.85 18.98 -4.76
N VAL A 336 -8.98 17.67 -4.78
CA VAL A 336 -9.92 16.89 -3.97
C VAL A 336 -9.14 15.78 -3.31
N THR A 337 -9.02 15.85 -2.00
CA THR A 337 -8.32 14.83 -1.22
C THR A 337 -9.18 13.59 -1.06
N PHE A 338 -8.54 12.45 -1.04
CA PHE A 338 -9.17 11.16 -0.79
C PHE A 338 -8.34 10.38 0.23
N PRO A 339 -8.97 9.63 1.14
CA PRO A 339 -8.27 8.90 2.19
C PRO A 339 -7.76 7.54 1.67
N GLU A 340 -6.71 7.01 2.31
CA GLU A 340 -6.30 5.62 2.12
C GLU A 340 -7.36 4.65 2.69
N ARG A 341 -7.99 5.03 3.81
CA ARG A 341 -9.13 4.33 4.40
C ARG A 341 -10.36 5.23 4.34
N LEU A 342 -11.35 4.81 3.58
CA LEU A 342 -12.64 5.48 3.43
C LEU A 342 -13.64 4.90 4.41
N ASP A 343 -14.38 5.78 5.09
CA ASP A 343 -15.51 5.43 5.95
C ASP A 343 -16.82 5.77 5.24
N MET A 344 -17.61 4.74 4.93
CA MET A 344 -18.90 4.90 4.26
C MET A 344 -20.09 5.00 5.21
N TYR A 345 -19.87 4.88 6.52
CA TYR A 345 -20.93 4.82 7.53
C TYR A 345 -21.87 6.03 7.51
N GLU A 346 -21.34 7.24 7.35
CA GLU A 346 -22.16 8.47 7.33
C GLU A 346 -23.18 8.50 6.19
N PHE A 347 -22.92 7.79 5.08
CA PHE A 347 -23.76 7.75 3.90
C PHE A 347 -24.82 6.64 3.93
N CYS A 348 -24.75 5.73 4.93
CA CYS A 348 -25.62 4.58 5.05
C CYS A 348 -27.00 4.97 5.61
N CYS A 349 -28.03 4.22 5.23
CA CYS A 349 -29.33 4.29 5.88
C CYS A 349 -29.28 3.69 7.29
N ASP A 350 -30.26 4.00 8.14
CA ASP A 350 -30.22 3.59 9.55
C ASP A 350 -30.21 2.06 9.72
N ALA A 351 -30.97 1.32 8.89
CA ALA A 351 -30.97 -0.14 8.92
C ALA A 351 -29.58 -0.74 8.62
N LEU A 352 -28.87 -0.19 7.63
CA LEU A 352 -27.52 -0.64 7.31
C LEU A 352 -26.50 -0.25 8.41
N LYS A 353 -26.67 0.90 9.05
CA LYS A 353 -25.85 1.31 10.20
C LYS A 353 -26.00 0.33 11.36
N GLU A 354 -27.23 -0.07 11.68
CA GLU A 354 -27.49 -1.07 12.73
C GLU A 354 -26.82 -2.42 12.42
N GLU A 355 -26.76 -2.82 11.15
CA GLU A 355 -26.07 -4.03 10.71
C GLU A 355 -24.54 -3.91 10.84
N LEU A 356 -23.97 -2.75 10.49
CA LEU A 356 -22.52 -2.50 10.52
C LEU A 356 -21.96 -2.28 11.94
N ASP A 357 -22.75 -1.71 12.85
CA ASP A 357 -22.33 -1.27 14.18
C ASP A 357 -21.59 -2.33 15.02
N PRO A 358 -22.03 -3.60 15.10
CA PRO A 358 -21.32 -4.59 15.90
C PRO A 358 -19.90 -4.86 15.37
N ALA A 359 -19.77 -5.09 14.06
CA ALA A 359 -18.50 -5.36 13.42
C ALA A 359 -17.56 -4.14 13.49
N ARG A 360 -18.14 -2.94 13.35
CA ARG A 360 -17.40 -1.68 13.44
C ARG A 360 -16.81 -1.44 14.82
N ARG A 361 -17.59 -1.68 15.89
CA ARG A 361 -17.11 -1.56 17.28
C ARG A 361 -15.99 -2.55 17.56
N ASP A 362 -16.20 -3.82 17.19
CA ASP A 362 -15.18 -4.87 17.35
C ASP A 362 -13.88 -4.50 16.61
N LYS A 363 -13.98 -3.91 15.43
CA LYS A 363 -12.82 -3.48 14.62
C LYS A 363 -12.06 -2.33 15.26
N ILE A 364 -12.75 -1.31 15.76
CA ILE A 364 -12.16 -0.17 16.44
C ILE A 364 -11.45 -0.64 17.71
N GLU A 365 -12.11 -1.49 18.51
CA GLU A 365 -11.53 -2.06 19.74
C GLU A 365 -10.26 -2.88 19.44
N ALA A 366 -10.28 -3.71 18.38
CA ALA A 366 -9.10 -4.48 17.97
C ALA A 366 -7.93 -3.57 17.54
N GLU A 367 -8.20 -2.49 16.82
CA GLU A 367 -7.18 -1.51 16.42
C GLU A 367 -6.63 -0.72 17.61
N GLU A 368 -7.47 -0.38 18.60
CA GLU A 368 -7.03 0.25 19.84
C GLU A 368 -6.11 -0.66 20.65
N ILE A 369 -6.46 -1.94 20.79
CA ILE A 369 -5.62 -2.96 21.44
C ILE A 369 -4.27 -3.08 20.76
N GLU A 370 -4.25 -3.17 19.42
CA GLU A 370 -3.01 -3.26 18.63
C GLU A 370 -2.17 -1.99 18.77
N ALA A 371 -2.77 -0.81 18.73
CA ALA A 371 -2.08 0.47 18.91
C ALA A 371 -1.45 0.59 20.31
N MET A 372 -2.19 0.17 21.35
CA MET A 372 -1.67 0.14 22.73
C MET A 372 -0.51 -0.85 22.90
N ALA A 373 -0.58 -2.01 22.23
CA ALA A 373 0.51 -2.98 22.26
C ALA A 373 1.78 -2.46 21.58
N ARG A 374 1.65 -1.80 20.43
CA ARG A 374 2.77 -1.12 19.74
C ARG A 374 3.40 -0.03 20.61
N LEU A 375 2.57 0.77 21.28
CA LEU A 375 3.04 1.82 22.19
C LEU A 375 3.83 1.25 23.38
N LYS A 376 3.40 0.10 23.92
CA LYS A 376 4.09 -0.59 25.00
C LYS A 376 5.42 -1.22 24.55
N ALA A 377 5.53 -1.59 23.28
CA ALA A 377 6.75 -2.20 22.72
C ALA A 377 7.83 -1.16 22.35
N ASP A 378 7.45 0.10 22.09
CA ASP A 378 8.41 1.16 21.72
C ASP A 378 8.74 2.08 22.93
N PRO A 379 9.94 1.95 23.53
CA PRO A 379 10.35 2.79 24.66
C PRO A 379 10.39 4.30 24.34
N ARG A 380 10.64 4.68 23.08
CA ARG A 380 10.64 6.09 22.65
C ARG A 380 9.22 6.64 22.53
N ALA A 381 8.29 5.83 22.03
CA ALA A 381 6.89 6.22 21.96
C ALA A 381 6.26 6.32 23.37
N GLN A 382 6.67 5.46 24.32
CA GLN A 382 6.26 5.54 25.73
C GLN A 382 6.73 6.86 26.36
N LEU A 383 8.01 7.22 26.19
CA LEU A 383 8.57 8.45 26.73
C LEU A 383 7.86 9.70 26.17
N ASN A 384 7.59 9.70 24.86
CA ASN A 384 6.86 10.80 24.21
C ASN A 384 5.41 10.89 24.67
N ALA A 385 4.74 9.75 24.91
CA ALA A 385 3.38 9.71 25.42
C ALA A 385 3.30 10.17 26.89
N GLU A 386 4.28 9.82 27.74
CA GLU A 386 4.37 10.28 29.12
C GLU A 386 4.64 11.79 29.19
N VAL A 387 5.52 12.32 28.34
CA VAL A 387 5.76 13.77 28.22
C VAL A 387 4.50 14.50 27.76
N ALA A 388 3.78 13.97 26.77
CA ALA A 388 2.52 14.56 26.30
C ALA A 388 1.39 14.49 27.34
N ALA A 389 1.32 13.41 28.13
CA ALA A 389 0.36 13.28 29.23
C ALA A 389 0.70 14.21 30.39
N GLY A 390 1.98 14.35 30.73
CA GLY A 390 2.46 15.29 31.76
C GLY A 390 2.16 16.75 31.41
N THR A 391 2.39 17.15 30.16
CA THR A 391 2.06 18.52 29.70
C THR A 391 0.55 18.78 29.67
N LYS A 392 -0.27 17.76 29.38
CA LYS A 392 -1.73 17.90 29.43
C LYS A 392 -2.25 18.01 30.85
N GLU A 393 -1.69 17.25 31.78
CA GLU A 393 -2.05 17.33 33.20
C GLU A 393 -1.63 18.66 33.84
N GLU A 394 -0.48 19.23 33.44
CA GLU A 394 -0.07 20.58 33.83
C GLU A 394 -0.97 21.66 33.22
N ALA A 395 -1.38 21.51 31.95
CA ALA A 395 -2.31 22.40 31.28
C ALA A 395 -3.72 22.37 31.91
N ASP A 396 -4.21 21.17 32.25
CA ASP A 396 -5.51 20.98 32.90
C ASP A 396 -5.49 21.54 34.33
N LYS A 397 -4.39 21.35 35.10
CA LYS A 397 -4.20 21.99 36.42
C LYS A 397 -4.13 23.51 36.35
N ALA A 398 -3.46 24.04 35.32
CA ALA A 398 -3.42 25.50 35.10
C ALA A 398 -4.79 26.06 34.72
N LEU A 399 -5.58 25.33 33.95
CA LEU A 399 -6.95 25.69 33.57
C LEU A 399 -7.91 25.67 34.78
N GLU A 400 -7.71 24.69 35.68
CA GLU A 400 -8.50 24.56 36.90
C GLU A 400 -8.14 25.63 37.92
N ALA A 401 -6.84 25.95 38.06
CA ALA A 401 -6.37 27.09 38.88
C ALA A 401 -6.91 28.43 38.39
N MET A 402 -7.04 28.65 37.09
CA MET A 402 -7.68 29.81 36.51
C MET A 402 -9.19 29.88 36.79
N LYS A 403 -9.86 28.74 36.90
CA LYS A 403 -11.30 28.67 37.23
C LYS A 403 -11.59 28.88 38.72
N THR A 404 -10.64 28.57 39.60
CA THR A 404 -10.79 28.69 41.08
C THR A 404 -10.35 30.06 41.63
N GLY A 405 -9.76 30.95 40.84
CA GLY A 405 -9.51 32.34 41.20
C GLY A 405 -8.39 32.57 42.23
N GLU A 406 -7.50 31.60 42.47
CA GLU A 406 -6.31 31.78 43.30
C GLU A 406 -5.18 32.42 42.48
N SER A 407 -5.04 33.76 42.60
CA SER A 407 -3.89 34.47 42.07
C SER A 407 -2.72 34.36 43.04
N SER A 408 -1.73 33.55 42.72
CA SER A 408 -0.41 33.65 43.33
C SER A 408 0.47 34.53 42.44
N GLU A 409 0.92 35.64 43.00
CA GLU A 409 1.92 36.53 42.44
C GLU A 409 3.20 35.72 42.12
N ILE A 410 3.63 35.66 40.86
CA ILE A 410 4.94 35.14 40.47
C ILE A 410 5.80 36.32 40.02
N ASP A 411 6.83 36.51 40.83
CA ASP A 411 7.91 37.48 40.66
C ASP A 411 8.68 37.25 39.34
N GLY A 412 9.05 38.37 38.72
CA GLY A 412 9.68 38.38 37.40
C GLY A 412 11.13 37.89 37.42
N GLY A 413 11.41 36.85 36.65
CA GLY A 413 12.75 36.26 36.48
C GLY A 413 13.05 35.90 35.02
N SER A 414 13.70 36.84 34.36
CA SER A 414 14.71 36.75 33.28
C SER A 414 14.72 35.52 32.35
N THR A 415 14.31 35.75 31.13
CA THR A 415 14.57 34.88 29.95
C THR A 415 16.04 34.64 29.70
N LYS A 416 16.53 33.42 29.87
CA LYS A 416 17.81 32.95 29.31
C LYS A 416 17.58 32.10 28.07
N ARG A 417 17.99 32.69 26.95
CA ARG A 417 18.11 32.10 25.62
C ARG A 417 19.21 31.02 25.66
N VAL A 418 18.84 29.76 25.50
CA VAL A 418 19.82 28.65 25.34
C VAL A 418 20.21 28.59 23.88
N LYS A 419 21.51 28.77 23.63
CA LYS A 419 22.15 28.50 22.33
C LYS A 419 22.35 26.98 22.19
N THR A 420 21.98 26.46 21.03
CA THR A 420 22.36 25.15 20.57
C THR A 420 23.81 25.17 20.13
N ASP A 421 24.66 24.38 20.77
CA ASP A 421 26.00 24.02 20.27
C ASP A 421 25.93 22.58 19.73
N GLU A 422 26.30 22.44 18.46
CA GLU A 422 26.62 21.18 17.81
C GLU A 422 28.00 20.73 18.28
N SER A 423 28.14 19.48 18.74
CA SER A 423 29.35 18.71 18.46
C SER A 423 29.24 17.23 18.81
N ALA A 424 29.43 16.44 17.76
CA ALA A 424 30.26 15.23 17.66
C ALA A 424 29.99 13.99 18.52
N GLY A 425 29.56 12.95 17.80
CA GLY A 425 30.35 11.70 17.68
C GLY A 425 30.35 10.74 18.87
N GLY A 426 29.76 9.58 18.65
CA GLY A 426 29.96 8.42 19.50
C GLY A 426 29.02 7.28 19.14
N SER A 427 29.40 6.49 18.15
CA SER A 427 28.76 5.22 17.81
C SER A 427 28.92 4.23 18.97
N ALA A 428 27.80 3.64 19.37
CA ALA A 428 27.82 2.34 20.04
C ALA A 428 26.77 1.46 19.36
N PRO A 429 27.15 0.31 18.79
CA PRO A 429 26.21 -0.66 18.28
C PRO A 429 25.92 -1.62 19.44
N VAL A 430 24.69 -1.87 19.73
CA VAL A 430 24.07 -3.10 20.30
C VAL A 430 22.69 -2.70 20.85
N ALA A 431 21.69 -2.66 20.01
CA ALA A 431 20.29 -2.60 20.45
C ALA A 431 19.27 -3.20 19.44
N ASP A 432 19.71 -3.67 18.25
CA ASP A 432 18.76 -4.06 17.19
C ASP A 432 18.18 -5.48 17.37
N ALA A 433 18.82 -6.36 18.13
CA ALA A 433 18.34 -7.73 18.32
C ALA A 433 17.30 -7.87 19.44
N GLU A 434 17.40 -7.06 20.52
CA GLU A 434 16.41 -7.11 21.62
C GLU A 434 15.10 -6.38 21.29
N MET A 435 15.13 -5.40 20.34
CA MET A 435 13.93 -4.67 19.92
C MET A 435 13.03 -5.51 18.99
N ALA A 436 13.58 -6.41 18.17
CA ALA A 436 12.80 -7.28 17.30
C ALA A 436 11.98 -8.30 18.09
N ASP A 437 12.55 -8.89 19.14
CA ASP A 437 11.86 -9.86 19.98
C ASP A 437 10.74 -9.24 20.84
N ALA A 438 10.91 -7.98 21.28
CA ALA A 438 9.88 -7.27 22.05
C ALA A 438 8.67 -6.85 21.21
N ASP A 439 8.89 -6.44 19.95
CA ASP A 439 7.83 -6.07 19.00
C ASP A 439 7.02 -7.30 18.58
N ASP A 440 7.66 -8.45 18.38
CA ASP A 440 6.99 -9.70 18.06
C ASP A 440 6.19 -10.26 19.25
N ALA A 441 6.70 -10.17 20.47
CA ALA A 441 5.95 -10.55 21.66
C ALA A 441 4.73 -9.64 21.91
N ALA A 442 4.84 -8.35 21.68
CA ALA A 442 3.73 -7.41 21.78
C ALA A 442 2.66 -7.67 20.71
N LYS A 443 3.06 -7.99 19.48
CA LYS A 443 2.14 -8.39 18.40
C LYS A 443 1.43 -9.70 18.73
N GLU A 444 2.10 -10.65 19.37
CA GLU A 444 1.51 -11.93 19.77
C GLU A 444 0.47 -11.77 20.87
N VAL A 445 0.73 -10.91 21.87
CA VAL A 445 -0.23 -10.57 22.92
C VAL A 445 -1.43 -9.83 22.34
N ALA A 446 -1.22 -8.82 21.48
CA ALA A 446 -2.30 -8.11 20.81
C ALA A 446 -3.14 -9.03 19.92
N ARG A 447 -2.49 -9.98 19.24
CA ARG A 447 -3.17 -11.00 18.42
C ARG A 447 -3.99 -11.97 19.26
N ALA A 448 -3.51 -12.33 20.45
CA ALA A 448 -4.25 -13.18 21.39
C ALA A 448 -5.45 -12.46 22.01
N GLU A 449 -5.35 -11.16 22.28
CA GLU A 449 -6.48 -10.36 22.79
C GLU A 449 -7.49 -10.05 21.68
N ALA A 450 -7.04 -9.69 20.47
CA ALA A 450 -7.90 -9.51 19.30
C ALA A 450 -8.60 -10.81 18.86
N SER A 451 -8.00 -11.99 19.13
CA SER A 451 -8.63 -13.29 18.84
C SER A 451 -9.84 -13.60 19.74
N LYS A 452 -10.03 -12.85 20.83
CA LYS A 452 -11.26 -12.94 21.67
C LYS A 452 -12.44 -12.25 21.00
N LEU A 453 -12.19 -11.31 20.09
CA LEU A 453 -13.20 -10.70 19.24
C LEU A 453 -13.50 -11.66 18.08
N LYS A 454 -14.77 -11.74 17.67
CA LYS A 454 -15.16 -12.58 16.52
C LYS A 454 -14.66 -11.97 15.21
N CYS A 455 -13.38 -12.18 14.89
CA CYS A 455 -12.75 -11.72 13.65
C CYS A 455 -12.67 -12.89 12.65
N ASP A 456 -13.81 -13.28 12.07
CA ASP A 456 -13.90 -14.39 11.10
C ASP A 456 -13.78 -13.93 9.62
N GLY A 457 -13.62 -12.61 9.42
CA GLY A 457 -13.48 -12.03 8.08
C GLY A 457 -14.78 -11.97 7.27
N THR A 458 -15.94 -12.19 7.90
CA THR A 458 -17.22 -12.27 7.19
C THR A 458 -18.12 -11.06 7.41
N ARG A 459 -17.93 -10.32 8.51
CA ARG A 459 -18.80 -9.20 8.89
C ARG A 459 -18.30 -7.88 8.30
N PRO A 460 -19.10 -7.15 7.52
CA PRO A 460 -18.70 -5.88 6.93
C PRO A 460 -18.64 -4.79 8.01
N THR A 461 -17.65 -3.89 7.90
CA THR A 461 -17.42 -2.81 8.87
C THR A 461 -17.85 -1.44 8.37
N GLY A 462 -18.13 -1.28 7.08
CA GLY A 462 -18.32 0.01 6.42
C GLY A 462 -17.03 0.78 6.14
N PHE A 463 -15.87 0.26 6.56
CA PHE A 463 -14.56 0.77 6.16
C PHE A 463 -14.09 0.13 4.86
N TYR A 464 -13.36 0.93 4.08
CA TYR A 464 -12.79 0.52 2.80
C TYR A 464 -11.33 0.94 2.71
N ASP A 465 -10.48 0.08 2.17
CA ASP A 465 -9.09 0.40 1.86
C ASP A 465 -8.93 0.74 0.37
N LEU A 466 -8.17 1.78 0.07
CA LEU A 466 -7.82 2.14 -1.29
C LEU A 466 -6.88 1.07 -1.86
N ILE A 467 -7.26 0.46 -2.99
CA ILE A 467 -6.49 -0.59 -3.67
C ILE A 467 -6.00 -0.19 -5.05
N ALA A 468 -6.68 0.75 -5.71
CA ALA A 468 -6.20 1.27 -6.98
C ALA A 468 -6.69 2.71 -7.22
N VAL A 469 -5.89 3.47 -7.98
CA VAL A 469 -6.20 4.82 -8.44
C VAL A 469 -5.92 4.88 -9.94
N LEU A 470 -6.91 5.27 -10.71
CA LEU A 470 -6.74 5.64 -12.11
C LEU A 470 -6.62 7.15 -12.17
N THR A 471 -5.59 7.65 -12.83
CA THR A 471 -5.28 9.07 -12.94
C THR A 471 -5.32 9.56 -14.37
N HIS A 472 -5.53 10.87 -14.53
CA HIS A 472 -5.42 11.54 -15.81
C HIS A 472 -4.57 12.80 -15.69
N LYS A 473 -3.59 12.94 -16.60
CA LYS A 473 -2.78 14.15 -16.81
C LYS A 473 -3.22 14.82 -18.09
N GLY A 474 -3.45 16.13 -18.06
CA GLY A 474 -3.91 16.92 -19.21
C GLY A 474 -5.12 17.77 -18.86
N ARG A 475 -5.46 18.71 -19.74
CA ARG A 475 -6.52 19.71 -19.52
C ARG A 475 -7.86 19.35 -20.16
N SER A 476 -7.88 18.35 -21.03
CA SER A 476 -9.08 17.88 -21.74
C SER A 476 -9.15 16.35 -21.69
N SER A 477 -10.34 15.77 -21.78
CA SER A 477 -10.52 14.32 -21.92
C SER A 477 -9.98 13.76 -23.25
N ASP A 478 -10.00 14.59 -24.28
CA ASP A 478 -9.62 14.20 -25.64
C ASP A 478 -8.10 14.28 -25.89
N SER A 479 -7.33 14.69 -24.86
CA SER A 479 -5.88 14.81 -24.89
C SER A 479 -5.31 14.64 -23.49
N GLY A 480 -4.16 14.05 -23.38
CA GLY A 480 -3.49 13.80 -22.11
C GLY A 480 -3.07 12.35 -21.99
N HIS A 481 -2.87 11.90 -20.76
CA HIS A 481 -2.39 10.55 -20.49
C HIS A 481 -3.08 9.96 -19.26
N TYR A 482 -3.43 8.69 -19.34
CA TYR A 482 -4.00 7.93 -18.23
C TYR A 482 -2.97 6.94 -17.69
N GLU A 483 -2.89 6.85 -16.39
CA GLU A 483 -2.05 5.89 -15.66
C GLU A 483 -2.84 5.23 -14.55
N SER A 484 -2.40 4.06 -14.13
CA SER A 484 -2.98 3.35 -12.99
C SER A 484 -1.95 3.11 -11.90
N TRP A 485 -2.40 3.20 -10.66
CA TRP A 485 -1.62 3.05 -9.44
C TRP A 485 -2.29 1.97 -8.62
N VAL A 486 -1.60 0.86 -8.39
CA VAL A 486 -2.18 -0.35 -7.79
C VAL A 486 -1.43 -0.69 -6.52
N ARG A 487 -2.17 -1.01 -5.47
CA ARG A 487 -1.63 -1.48 -4.20
C ARG A 487 -1.28 -2.96 -4.29
N ASN A 488 -0.05 -3.31 -3.96
CA ASN A 488 0.44 -4.68 -3.91
C ASN A 488 0.01 -5.39 -2.62
N GLY A 489 0.13 -6.71 -2.58
CA GLY A 489 -0.22 -7.51 -1.41
C GLY A 489 0.62 -7.24 -0.17
N ASP A 490 1.84 -6.72 -0.33
CA ASP A 490 2.74 -6.28 0.75
C ASP A 490 2.47 -4.85 1.25
N GLY A 491 1.49 -4.15 0.64
CA GLY A 491 1.13 -2.78 0.97
C GLY A 491 1.91 -1.70 0.23
N SER A 492 2.91 -2.07 -0.56
CA SER A 492 3.59 -1.15 -1.50
C SER A 492 2.67 -0.80 -2.68
N TRP A 493 3.07 0.19 -3.49
CA TRP A 493 2.31 0.61 -4.64
C TRP A 493 3.13 0.49 -5.92
N THR A 494 2.45 0.17 -7.02
CA THR A 494 3.03 0.15 -8.37
C THR A 494 2.26 1.12 -9.26
N GLU A 495 2.97 2.04 -9.90
CA GLU A 495 2.44 2.83 -11.00
C GLU A 495 2.62 2.05 -12.31
N PHE A 496 1.61 2.07 -13.15
CA PHE A 496 1.66 1.53 -14.50
C PHE A 496 1.48 2.66 -15.50
N ASP A 497 2.59 3.09 -16.10
CA ASP A 497 2.59 3.93 -17.29
C ASP A 497 2.61 2.99 -18.50
N ASP A 498 1.41 2.57 -18.93
CA ASP A 498 1.22 1.55 -19.97
C ASP A 498 2.07 0.29 -19.72
N HIS A 499 3.16 0.12 -20.47
CA HIS A 499 4.05 -1.04 -20.41
C HIS A 499 5.10 -0.98 -19.30
N ALA A 500 5.28 0.16 -18.66
CA ALA A 500 6.37 0.42 -17.72
C ALA A 500 5.85 0.49 -16.27
N PRO A 501 5.96 -0.58 -15.47
CA PRO A 501 5.67 -0.53 -14.04
C PRO A 501 6.80 0.18 -13.27
N SER A 502 6.45 0.99 -12.27
CA SER A 502 7.40 1.64 -11.36
C SER A 502 6.93 1.59 -9.90
N PRO A 503 7.84 1.38 -8.92
CA PRO A 503 7.47 1.35 -7.51
C PRO A 503 7.11 2.75 -7.00
N LYS A 504 6.12 2.83 -6.12
CA LYS A 504 5.66 4.08 -5.51
C LYS A 504 5.35 3.89 -4.02
N THR A 505 5.31 5.03 -3.33
CA THR A 505 4.97 5.11 -1.91
C THR A 505 3.51 5.54 -1.71
N ALA A 506 2.92 5.21 -0.57
CA ALA A 506 1.57 5.64 -0.22
C ALA A 506 1.42 7.18 -0.19
N SER A 507 2.48 7.91 0.17
CA SER A 507 2.48 9.38 0.16
C SER A 507 2.36 9.97 -1.25
N GLU A 508 2.96 9.34 -2.25
CA GLU A 508 2.82 9.75 -3.65
C GLU A 508 1.39 9.52 -4.15
N ILE A 509 0.73 8.44 -3.72
CA ILE A 509 -0.67 8.16 -4.04
C ILE A 509 -1.59 9.26 -3.48
N LEU A 510 -1.42 9.64 -2.22
CA LEU A 510 -2.23 10.69 -1.60
C LEU A 510 -1.93 12.09 -2.19
N ALA A 511 -0.80 12.27 -2.87
CA ALA A 511 -0.49 13.49 -3.61
C ALA A 511 -1.27 13.63 -4.94
N LEU A 512 -1.90 12.56 -5.45
CA LEU A 512 -2.71 12.55 -6.68
C LEU A 512 -4.06 13.29 -6.56
N LYS A 513 -4.23 14.10 -5.54
CA LYS A 513 -5.45 14.89 -5.25
C LYS A 513 -5.79 15.94 -6.30
N GLY A 514 -4.85 16.34 -7.15
CA GLY A 514 -5.02 17.40 -8.14
C GLY A 514 -4.56 18.77 -7.62
N GLY A 515 -4.94 19.82 -8.33
CA GLY A 515 -4.55 21.21 -8.01
C GLY A 515 -3.39 21.74 -8.88
N GLY A 516 -3.01 21.02 -9.94
CA GLY A 516 -1.95 21.39 -10.88
C GLY A 516 -2.03 20.64 -12.21
N ASP A 517 -1.00 20.78 -13.05
CA ASP A 517 -0.90 20.09 -14.36
C ASP A 517 -0.32 18.66 -14.22
N HIS A 518 -0.38 18.07 -13.02
CA HIS A 518 0.11 16.72 -12.74
C HIS A 518 -0.99 15.67 -12.91
N HIS A 519 -0.63 14.40 -12.77
CA HIS A 519 -1.59 13.32 -12.66
C HIS A 519 -2.52 13.56 -11.48
N MET A 520 -3.81 13.39 -11.69
CA MET A 520 -4.82 13.57 -10.65
C MET A 520 -5.81 12.42 -10.67
N GLY A 521 -6.22 11.99 -9.48
CA GLY A 521 -7.19 10.93 -9.31
C GLY A 521 -8.47 11.22 -10.12
N TYR A 522 -8.92 10.18 -10.83
CA TYR A 522 -10.11 10.22 -11.67
C TYR A 522 -11.09 9.11 -11.31
N ILE A 523 -10.61 7.86 -11.17
CA ILE A 523 -11.35 6.74 -10.61
C ILE A 523 -10.56 6.20 -9.42
N LEU A 524 -11.23 5.97 -8.30
CA LEU A 524 -10.68 5.37 -7.10
C LEU A 524 -11.38 4.04 -6.86
N VAL A 525 -10.61 3.00 -6.59
CA VAL A 525 -11.13 1.67 -6.29
C VAL A 525 -10.80 1.33 -4.84
N TYR A 526 -11.84 1.08 -4.07
CA TYR A 526 -11.77 0.75 -2.67
C TYR A 526 -12.29 -0.66 -2.42
N LYS A 527 -11.62 -1.40 -1.55
CA LYS A 527 -12.02 -2.74 -1.13
C LYS A 527 -12.56 -2.73 0.29
N ALA A 528 -13.71 -3.36 0.51
CA ALA A 528 -14.35 -3.44 1.83
C ALA A 528 -13.47 -4.19 2.84
N ARG A 529 -13.47 -3.70 4.09
CA ARG A 529 -12.87 -4.36 5.24
C ARG A 529 -13.92 -5.16 5.99
N TYR A 530 -13.59 -6.40 6.23
CA TYR A 530 -14.36 -7.33 7.04
C TYR A 530 -13.62 -7.65 8.35
N ILE A 531 -14.35 -8.06 9.35
CA ILE A 531 -13.82 -8.50 10.64
C ILE A 531 -14.36 -9.88 11.02
#